data_427b07cf78ea3cb4501dd069b07843b9
#
_entry.id   427b07cf78ea3cb4501dd069b07843b9
#
_cell.length_a   1.000
_cell.length_b   1.000
_cell.length_c   1.000
_cell.angle_alpha   90.00
_cell.angle_beta   90.00
_cell.angle_gamma   90.00
#
_symmetry.space_group_name_H-M   'P 1'
#
loop_
_entity.id
_entity.type
_entity.pdbx_description
1 polymer ?
#
loop_
_entity_poly.entity_id
_entity_poly.type
_entity_poly.pdbx_seq_one_letter_code
_entity_poly.pdbx_strand_id
1 'polypeptide(L)'
;MAGAPATTGRLPAWPTDALRISFGIIWLIDAVLKWLPGFRSGYMDTIMGQAQGQPGWLKGWFTFWINLQHPRAIFFAYLVAVVETLIAVAVIAGFARKLTYSAAIVFSVLIWATAEGFGGPYTSGAADIGTAVIYAVVFAGLLALSYYSGPARYSADYYLEKKISWWWRLAEMRRPVPGLPATAAPVPGPTAAISPVSVPQPRMAETAKPAEPAGRHSA
;
A
#
# COMPACT_ATOMS: atom_id res chain seq x y z
N MET A 1 -36.49 16.97 -16.96
CA MET A 1 -35.05 16.93 -17.27
C MET A 1 -34.46 15.78 -16.48
N ALA A 2 -34.15 14.67 -17.17
CA ALA A 2 -33.53 13.50 -16.54
C ALA A 2 -32.05 13.81 -16.29
N GLY A 3 -31.62 13.83 -15.05
CA GLY A 3 -30.23 13.97 -14.66
C GLY A 3 -29.39 12.85 -15.24
N ALA A 4 -28.32 13.19 -15.96
CA ALA A 4 -27.35 12.24 -16.46
C ALA A 4 -26.78 11.43 -15.27
N PRO A 5 -26.66 10.10 -15.38
CA PRO A 5 -26.06 9.29 -14.32
C PRO A 5 -24.62 9.74 -14.10
N ALA A 6 -24.27 10.10 -12.87
CA ALA A 6 -22.89 10.40 -12.51
C ALA A 6 -22.03 9.19 -12.84
N THR A 7 -21.17 9.33 -13.86
CA THR A 7 -20.14 8.35 -14.19
C THR A 7 -19.18 8.29 -13.01
N THR A 8 -19.33 7.31 -12.16
CA THR A 8 -18.32 6.99 -11.13
C THR A 8 -17.02 6.66 -11.84
N GLY A 9 -16.13 7.64 -11.92
CA GLY A 9 -14.84 7.53 -12.57
C GLY A 9 -13.99 6.47 -11.85
N ARG A 10 -13.87 5.29 -12.43
CA ARG A 10 -12.94 4.27 -11.99
C ARG A 10 -11.52 4.76 -12.25
N LEU A 11 -10.68 4.73 -11.24
CA LEU A 11 -9.25 4.95 -11.48
C LEU A 11 -8.73 3.83 -12.40
N PRO A 12 -8.01 4.17 -13.45
CA PRO A 12 -7.42 3.15 -14.33
C PRO A 12 -6.44 2.28 -13.54
N ALA A 13 -6.43 0.96 -13.76
CA ALA A 13 -5.56 0.03 -13.02
C ALA A 13 -4.08 0.15 -13.41
N TRP A 14 -3.79 0.71 -14.59
CA TRP A 14 -2.42 0.78 -15.12
C TRP A 14 -1.40 1.52 -14.23
N PRO A 15 -1.74 2.61 -13.48
CA PRO A 15 -0.75 3.28 -12.64
C PRO A 15 -0.26 2.39 -11.49
N THR A 16 -1.15 1.59 -10.90
CA THR A 16 -0.79 0.62 -9.86
C THR A 16 0.12 -0.48 -10.42
N ASP A 17 -0.19 -0.99 -11.63
CA ASP A 17 0.66 -1.98 -12.29
C ASP A 17 2.01 -1.39 -12.70
N ALA A 18 2.04 -0.16 -13.22
CA ALA A 18 3.28 0.52 -13.56
C ALA A 18 4.16 0.70 -12.33
N LEU A 19 3.61 1.18 -11.22
CA LEU A 19 4.33 1.32 -9.94
C LEU A 19 4.86 -0.04 -9.47
N ARG A 20 4.04 -1.07 -9.50
CA ARG A 20 4.40 -2.43 -9.10
C ARG A 20 5.58 -2.97 -9.92
N ILE A 21 5.48 -2.87 -11.24
CA ILE A 21 6.50 -3.40 -12.16
C ILE A 21 7.81 -2.60 -12.01
N SER A 22 7.72 -1.27 -12.00
CA SER A 22 8.91 -0.42 -11.85
C SER A 22 9.62 -0.67 -10.52
N PHE A 23 8.88 -0.76 -9.42
CA PHE A 23 9.44 -1.06 -8.11
C PHE A 23 9.98 -2.49 -8.04
N GLY A 24 9.31 -3.46 -8.66
CA GLY A 24 9.80 -4.83 -8.77
C GLY A 24 11.11 -4.93 -9.56
N ILE A 25 11.30 -4.12 -10.60
CA ILE A 25 12.56 -4.06 -11.34
C ILE A 25 13.69 -3.48 -10.46
N ILE A 26 13.42 -2.41 -9.72
CA ILE A 26 14.40 -1.85 -8.76
C ILE A 26 14.80 -2.91 -7.74
N TRP A 27 13.83 -3.62 -7.16
CA TRP A 27 14.08 -4.71 -6.23
C TRP A 27 14.85 -5.88 -6.84
N LEU A 28 14.59 -6.19 -8.13
CA LEU A 28 15.32 -7.23 -8.84
C LEU A 28 16.79 -6.85 -9.03
N ILE A 29 17.09 -5.59 -9.34
CA ILE A 29 18.46 -5.10 -9.45
C ILE A 29 19.18 -5.30 -8.11
N ASP A 30 18.53 -4.90 -7.00
CA ASP A 30 19.10 -5.10 -5.66
C ASP A 30 19.31 -6.58 -5.33
N ALA A 31 18.32 -7.43 -5.64
CA ALA A 31 18.43 -8.88 -5.47
C ALA A 31 19.60 -9.50 -6.26
N VAL A 32 19.85 -9.03 -7.50
CA VAL A 32 20.99 -9.49 -8.31
C VAL A 32 22.31 -9.16 -7.64
N LEU A 33 22.43 -7.99 -7.02
CA LEU A 33 23.64 -7.58 -6.29
C LEU A 33 23.95 -8.51 -5.10
N LYS A 34 22.94 -9.13 -4.49
CA LYS A 34 23.12 -10.10 -3.39
C LYS A 34 23.75 -11.43 -3.84
N TRP A 35 23.75 -11.72 -5.15
CA TRP A 35 24.42 -12.88 -5.71
C TRP A 35 25.92 -12.65 -5.96
N LEU A 36 26.41 -11.43 -5.85
CA LEU A 36 27.81 -11.12 -6.04
C LEU A 36 28.66 -11.65 -4.87
N PRO A 37 29.93 -12.07 -5.14
CA PRO A 37 30.83 -12.58 -4.10
C PRO A 37 31.04 -11.60 -2.95
N GLY A 38 31.14 -10.30 -3.23
CA GLY A 38 31.33 -9.24 -2.23
C GLY A 38 30.23 -9.17 -1.17
N PHE A 39 28.97 -9.38 -1.57
CA PHE A 39 27.87 -9.45 -0.61
C PHE A 39 28.04 -10.62 0.35
N ARG A 40 28.35 -11.81 -0.16
CA ARG A 40 28.49 -13.01 0.67
C ARG A 40 29.69 -12.95 1.62
N SER A 41 30.82 -12.41 1.16
CA SER A 41 32.01 -12.27 2.02
C SER A 41 31.83 -11.18 3.08
N GLY A 42 31.12 -10.07 2.76
CA GLY A 42 30.91 -8.94 3.68
C GLY A 42 29.62 -9.02 4.49
N TYR A 43 28.84 -10.11 4.34
CA TYR A 43 27.51 -10.21 4.95
C TYR A 43 27.51 -9.97 6.47
N MET A 44 28.36 -10.68 7.20
CA MET A 44 28.43 -10.53 8.65
C MET A 44 29.12 -9.24 9.09
N ASP A 45 30.08 -8.77 8.31
CA ASP A 45 30.78 -7.50 8.59
C ASP A 45 29.79 -6.34 8.57
N THR A 46 28.83 -6.37 7.63
CA THR A 46 27.75 -5.37 7.56
C THR A 46 26.91 -5.38 8.84
N ILE A 47 26.43 -6.55 9.28
CA ILE A 47 25.57 -6.66 10.49
C ILE A 47 26.35 -6.29 11.76
N MET A 48 27.59 -6.76 11.88
CA MET A 48 28.45 -6.45 13.02
C MET A 48 28.83 -4.97 13.05
N GLY A 49 29.09 -4.36 11.87
CA GLY A 49 29.34 -2.93 11.74
C GLY A 49 28.16 -2.08 12.22
N GLN A 50 26.93 -2.48 11.86
CA GLN A 50 25.72 -1.77 12.31
C GLN A 50 25.43 -1.91 13.81
N ALA A 51 25.96 -2.95 14.45
CA ALA A 51 25.86 -3.10 15.91
C ALA A 51 26.75 -2.13 16.68
N GLN A 52 27.79 -1.58 16.02
CA GLN A 52 28.72 -0.64 16.66
C GLN A 52 28.07 0.74 16.80
N GLY A 53 28.32 1.37 17.94
CA GLY A 53 27.78 2.73 18.22
C GLY A 53 26.28 2.77 18.55
N GLN A 54 25.60 1.65 18.56
CA GLN A 54 24.18 1.59 18.91
C GLN A 54 23.92 1.82 20.40
N PRO A 55 22.78 2.39 20.78
CA PRO A 55 22.40 2.55 22.17
C PRO A 55 22.39 1.24 22.95
N GLY A 56 22.73 1.32 24.23
CA GLY A 56 22.88 0.12 25.09
C GLY A 56 21.66 -0.81 25.15
N TRP A 57 20.46 -0.25 25.01
CA TRP A 57 19.21 -1.04 24.99
C TRP A 57 19.02 -1.88 23.72
N LEU A 58 19.70 -1.56 22.60
CA LEU A 58 19.70 -2.35 21.37
C LEU A 58 20.74 -3.47 21.36
N LYS A 59 21.68 -3.52 22.31
CA LYS A 59 22.71 -4.55 22.34
C LYS A 59 22.14 -5.98 22.31
N GLY A 60 21.08 -6.25 23.07
CA GLY A 60 20.41 -7.56 23.09
C GLY A 60 19.89 -7.98 21.72
N TRP A 61 19.32 -7.05 20.96
CA TRP A 61 18.82 -7.27 19.60
C TRP A 61 19.95 -7.70 18.65
N PHE A 62 21.02 -6.91 18.58
CA PHE A 62 22.14 -7.24 17.69
C PHE A 62 22.88 -8.50 18.13
N THR A 63 23.09 -8.71 19.42
CA THR A 63 23.70 -9.94 19.95
C THR A 63 22.90 -11.17 19.54
N PHE A 64 21.58 -11.13 19.64
CA PHE A 64 20.71 -12.23 19.19
C PHE A 64 20.93 -12.54 17.70
N TRP A 65 20.83 -11.53 16.83
CA TRP A 65 20.94 -11.73 15.39
C TRP A 65 22.36 -12.15 14.95
N ILE A 66 23.40 -11.58 15.55
CA ILE A 66 24.79 -11.96 15.28
C ILE A 66 25.02 -13.43 15.70
N ASN A 67 24.66 -13.83 16.91
CA ASN A 67 24.82 -15.20 17.38
C ASN A 67 24.06 -16.22 16.55
N LEU A 68 22.87 -15.85 16.06
CA LEU A 68 22.07 -16.71 15.19
C LEU A 68 22.71 -16.91 13.82
N GLN A 69 23.27 -15.86 13.24
CA GLN A 69 23.69 -15.84 11.83
C GLN A 69 25.19 -16.13 11.65
N HIS A 70 26.03 -15.69 12.57
CA HIS A 70 27.49 -15.81 12.45
C HIS A 70 27.98 -17.24 12.19
N PRO A 71 27.50 -18.29 12.89
CA PRO A 71 27.94 -19.67 12.63
C PRO A 71 27.56 -20.19 11.25
N ARG A 72 26.60 -19.54 10.57
CA ARG A 72 26.05 -19.95 9.27
C ARG A 72 25.94 -18.77 8.30
N ALA A 73 26.89 -17.84 8.33
CA ALA A 73 26.86 -16.59 7.56
C ALA A 73 26.57 -16.80 6.07
N ILE A 74 27.26 -17.74 5.45
CA ILE A 74 27.07 -18.07 4.03
C ILE A 74 25.66 -18.57 3.72
N PHE A 75 25.08 -19.39 4.60
CA PHE A 75 23.68 -19.84 4.45
C PHE A 75 22.71 -18.65 4.50
N PHE A 76 22.86 -17.74 5.47
CA PHE A 76 22.00 -16.58 5.59
C PHE A 76 22.19 -15.60 4.42
N ALA A 77 23.41 -15.41 3.94
CA ALA A 77 23.67 -14.59 2.75
C ALA A 77 22.91 -15.14 1.51
N TYR A 78 22.98 -16.45 1.27
CA TYR A 78 22.21 -17.07 0.18
C TYR A 78 20.69 -17.02 0.44
N LEU A 79 20.24 -17.22 1.68
CA LEU A 79 18.84 -17.11 2.03
C LEU A 79 18.26 -15.74 1.70
N VAL A 80 19.01 -14.67 2.04
CA VAL A 80 18.65 -13.29 1.68
C VAL A 80 18.57 -13.14 0.17
N ALA A 81 19.60 -13.56 -0.58
CA ALA A 81 19.62 -13.46 -2.04
C ALA A 81 18.42 -14.20 -2.69
N VAL A 82 18.10 -15.40 -2.22
CA VAL A 82 16.96 -16.20 -2.71
C VAL A 82 15.63 -15.52 -2.39
N VAL A 83 15.42 -15.07 -1.15
CA VAL A 83 14.17 -14.44 -0.72
C VAL A 83 13.94 -13.15 -1.49
N GLU A 84 14.97 -12.30 -1.65
CA GLU A 84 14.86 -11.07 -2.44
C GLU A 84 14.53 -11.35 -3.91
N THR A 85 15.17 -12.35 -4.50
CA THR A 85 14.87 -12.76 -5.87
C THR A 85 13.44 -13.25 -6.03
N LEU A 86 12.94 -14.07 -5.10
CA LEU A 86 11.56 -14.56 -5.12
C LEU A 86 10.55 -13.42 -4.96
N ILE A 87 10.81 -12.47 -4.07
CA ILE A 87 9.98 -11.27 -3.89
C ILE A 87 9.99 -10.47 -5.19
N ALA A 88 11.16 -10.18 -5.77
CA ALA A 88 11.28 -9.42 -7.02
C ALA A 88 10.44 -10.03 -8.15
N VAL A 89 10.62 -11.33 -8.40
CA VAL A 89 9.90 -12.05 -9.45
C VAL A 89 8.40 -12.07 -9.18
N ALA A 90 7.98 -12.32 -7.94
CA ALA A 90 6.58 -12.35 -7.56
C ALA A 90 5.92 -10.96 -7.69
N VAL A 91 6.63 -9.88 -7.32
CA VAL A 91 6.18 -8.49 -7.49
C VAL A 91 6.01 -8.16 -8.97
N ILE A 92 7.01 -8.42 -9.81
CA ILE A 92 6.95 -8.16 -11.25
C ILE A 92 5.81 -8.94 -11.89
N ALA A 93 5.70 -10.22 -11.59
CA ALA A 93 4.65 -11.09 -12.13
C ALA A 93 3.26 -10.76 -11.59
N GLY A 94 3.15 -10.07 -10.45
CA GLY A 94 1.87 -9.90 -9.73
C GLY A 94 1.32 -11.23 -9.23
N PHE A 95 2.17 -12.01 -8.57
CA PHE A 95 1.86 -13.35 -8.07
C PHE A 95 1.57 -13.30 -6.58
N ALA A 96 0.43 -13.86 -6.15
CA ALA A 96 -0.01 -13.90 -4.75
C ALA A 96 0.17 -12.55 -4.04
N ARG A 97 -0.28 -11.45 -4.65
CA ARG A 97 0.08 -10.06 -4.33
C ARG A 97 -0.04 -9.73 -2.84
N LYS A 98 -1.14 -10.13 -2.20
CA LYS A 98 -1.33 -9.89 -0.77
C LYS A 98 -0.24 -10.57 0.07
N LEU A 99 0.03 -11.85 -0.19
CA LEU A 99 1.07 -12.60 0.52
C LEU A 99 2.45 -12.03 0.23
N THR A 100 2.76 -11.76 -1.04
CA THR A 100 4.05 -11.22 -1.48
C THR A 100 4.33 -9.87 -0.85
N TYR A 101 3.39 -8.92 -0.88
CA TYR A 101 3.60 -7.60 -0.29
C TYR A 101 3.72 -7.67 1.24
N SER A 102 2.90 -8.51 1.90
CA SER A 102 3.02 -8.70 3.35
C SER A 102 4.36 -9.30 3.74
N ALA A 103 4.83 -10.33 3.02
CA ALA A 103 6.14 -10.92 3.24
C ALA A 103 7.28 -9.92 2.97
N ALA A 104 7.17 -9.12 1.90
CA ALA A 104 8.14 -8.10 1.56
C ALA A 104 8.21 -6.98 2.60
N ILE A 105 7.08 -6.56 3.17
CA ILE A 105 7.05 -5.60 4.30
C ILE A 105 7.84 -6.15 5.48
N VAL A 106 7.51 -7.38 5.91
CA VAL A 106 8.19 -8.02 7.06
C VAL A 106 9.69 -8.17 6.77
N PHE A 107 10.05 -8.62 5.58
CA PHE A 107 11.43 -8.81 5.19
C PHE A 107 12.21 -7.49 5.13
N SER A 108 11.62 -6.43 4.55
CA SER A 108 12.23 -5.09 4.52
C SER A 108 12.44 -4.52 5.92
N VAL A 109 11.46 -4.69 6.82
CA VAL A 109 11.60 -4.28 8.23
C VAL A 109 12.71 -5.05 8.94
N LEU A 110 12.88 -6.35 8.65
CA LEU A 110 13.98 -7.15 9.19
C LEU A 110 15.34 -6.67 8.68
N ILE A 111 15.48 -6.36 7.39
CA ILE A 111 16.71 -5.78 6.83
C ILE A 111 17.01 -4.45 7.52
N TRP A 112 16.02 -3.57 7.61
CA TRP A 112 16.15 -2.29 8.28
C TRP A 112 16.62 -2.42 9.74
N ALA A 113 16.02 -3.36 10.46
CA ALA A 113 16.33 -3.57 11.87
C ALA A 113 17.66 -4.30 12.14
N THR A 114 18.26 -4.94 11.12
CA THR A 114 19.50 -5.72 11.25
C THR A 114 20.63 -5.10 10.43
N ALA A 115 20.60 -5.27 9.11
CA ALA A 115 21.66 -4.87 8.20
C ALA A 115 21.79 -3.35 8.00
N GLU A 116 20.73 -2.58 8.29
CA GLU A 116 20.75 -1.11 8.26
C GLU A 116 20.71 -0.48 9.68
N GLY A 117 20.76 -1.29 10.74
CA GLY A 117 20.86 -0.80 12.13
C GLY A 117 19.76 0.16 12.56
N PHE A 118 18.52 -0.04 12.06
CA PHE A 118 17.40 0.90 12.18
C PHE A 118 17.64 2.27 11.53
N GLY A 119 18.59 2.35 10.58
CA GLY A 119 19.04 3.63 10.01
C GLY A 119 19.91 4.47 10.93
N GLY A 120 20.31 3.92 12.07
CA GLY A 120 21.13 4.62 13.08
C GLY A 120 22.59 4.19 13.07
N PRO A 121 23.37 4.69 14.03
CA PRO A 121 22.97 5.57 15.13
C PRO A 121 22.65 6.99 14.64
N TYR A 122 21.59 7.59 15.16
CA TYR A 122 21.16 8.97 14.81
C TYR A 122 22.04 10.01 15.52
N THR A 123 23.23 10.21 15.01
CA THR A 123 24.22 11.17 15.50
C THR A 123 24.45 12.27 14.46
N SER A 124 25.33 13.21 14.74
CA SER A 124 25.66 14.31 13.81
C SER A 124 26.19 13.87 12.44
N GLY A 125 26.60 12.61 12.28
CA GLY A 125 27.03 12.03 11.01
C GLY A 125 25.98 11.16 10.31
N ALA A 126 24.76 11.04 10.86
CA ALA A 126 23.69 10.27 10.21
C ALA A 126 23.23 10.95 8.92
N ALA A 127 23.18 10.20 7.82
CA ALA A 127 22.86 10.72 6.48
C ALA A 127 21.43 10.38 6.05
N ASP A 128 20.87 9.25 6.49
CA ASP A 128 19.55 8.78 6.08
C ASP A 128 18.91 7.85 7.14
N ILE A 129 17.66 7.48 6.91
CA ILE A 129 16.87 6.57 7.79
C ILE A 129 17.03 5.09 7.42
N GLY A 130 17.76 4.79 6.34
CA GLY A 130 17.86 3.47 5.74
C GLY A 130 16.88 3.25 4.58
N THR A 131 17.32 2.50 3.60
CA THR A 131 16.56 2.26 2.36
C THR A 131 15.45 1.25 2.57
N ALA A 132 15.67 0.23 3.38
CA ALA A 132 14.71 -0.88 3.53
C ALA A 132 13.40 -0.45 4.20
N VAL A 133 13.40 0.55 5.08
CA VAL A 133 12.16 1.10 5.63
C VAL A 133 11.32 1.81 4.57
N ILE A 134 11.97 2.48 3.61
CA ILE A 134 11.27 3.10 2.48
C ILE A 134 10.62 2.01 1.62
N TYR A 135 11.32 0.91 1.38
CA TYR A 135 10.77 -0.24 0.67
C TYR A 135 9.55 -0.84 1.39
N ALA A 136 9.61 -0.97 2.71
CA ALA A 136 8.46 -1.41 3.50
C ALA A 136 7.24 -0.50 3.30
N VAL A 137 7.42 0.82 3.27
CA VAL A 137 6.35 1.80 3.03
C VAL A 137 5.80 1.66 1.60
N VAL A 138 6.65 1.47 0.59
CA VAL A 138 6.19 1.27 -0.79
C VAL A 138 5.37 -0.02 -0.91
N PHE A 139 5.81 -1.14 -0.30
CA PHE A 139 5.03 -2.38 -0.29
C PHE A 139 3.71 -2.23 0.46
N ALA A 140 3.69 -1.49 1.57
CA ALA A 140 2.44 -1.17 2.29
C ALA A 140 1.49 -0.34 1.42
N GLY A 141 2.02 0.63 0.66
CA GLY A 141 1.27 1.39 -0.33
C GLY A 141 0.69 0.50 -1.44
N LEU A 142 1.49 -0.40 -2.01
CA LEU A 142 1.03 -1.37 -3.02
C LEU A 142 -0.04 -2.31 -2.46
N LEU A 143 0.11 -2.77 -1.20
CA LEU A 143 -0.88 -3.58 -0.52
C LEU A 143 -2.19 -2.81 -0.32
N ALA A 144 -2.12 -1.55 0.11
CA ALA A 144 -3.29 -0.69 0.27
C ALA A 144 -3.99 -0.41 -1.07
N LEU A 145 -3.22 -0.14 -2.14
CA LEU A 145 -3.77 0.05 -3.48
C LEU A 145 -4.44 -1.21 -4.02
N SER A 146 -3.92 -2.41 -3.69
CA SER A 146 -4.52 -3.68 -4.09
C SER A 146 -5.92 -3.91 -3.51
N TYR A 147 -6.27 -3.20 -2.43
CA TYR A 147 -7.62 -3.21 -1.85
C TYR A 147 -8.67 -2.56 -2.75
N TYR A 148 -8.26 -1.55 -3.53
CA TYR A 148 -9.14 -0.78 -4.42
C TYR A 148 -9.07 -1.25 -5.89
N SER A 149 -7.95 -1.84 -6.29
CA SER A 149 -7.72 -2.36 -7.63
C SER A 149 -7.61 -3.88 -7.57
N GLY A 150 -8.57 -4.59 -8.15
CA GLY A 150 -8.47 -6.04 -8.36
C GLY A 150 -7.28 -6.42 -9.27
N PRO A 151 -7.08 -7.73 -9.56
CA PRO A 151 -5.99 -8.18 -10.41
C PRO A 151 -6.17 -7.66 -11.83
N ALA A 152 -5.18 -6.92 -12.33
CA ALA A 152 -5.16 -6.47 -13.71
C ALA A 152 -4.68 -7.58 -14.65
N ARG A 153 -4.95 -7.42 -15.95
CA ARG A 153 -4.58 -8.40 -16.98
C ARG A 153 -3.08 -8.72 -17.04
N TYR A 154 -2.24 -7.82 -16.55
CA TYR A 154 -0.79 -7.98 -16.49
C TYR A 154 -0.31 -8.61 -15.16
N SER A 155 -1.21 -9.27 -14.42
CA SER A 155 -0.90 -9.96 -13.17
C SER A 155 -1.13 -11.47 -13.32
N ALA A 156 -0.23 -12.28 -12.79
CA ALA A 156 -0.40 -13.72 -12.72
C ALA A 156 -1.66 -14.10 -11.93
N ASP A 157 -1.99 -13.33 -10.90
CA ASP A 157 -3.19 -13.53 -10.08
C ASP A 157 -4.48 -13.50 -10.92
N TYR A 158 -4.55 -12.63 -11.95
CA TYR A 158 -5.71 -12.56 -12.83
C TYR A 158 -6.03 -13.90 -13.55
N TYR A 159 -4.99 -14.63 -13.93
CA TYR A 159 -5.15 -15.93 -14.59
C TYR A 159 -5.37 -17.08 -13.60
N LEU A 160 -4.71 -16.99 -12.43
CA LEU A 160 -4.80 -18.01 -11.40
C LEU A 160 -6.16 -18.00 -10.70
N GLU A 161 -6.75 -16.84 -10.43
CA GLU A 161 -8.08 -16.73 -9.85
C GLU A 161 -9.18 -17.33 -10.72
N LYS A 162 -8.99 -17.32 -12.05
CA LYS A 162 -9.92 -17.98 -12.98
C LYS A 162 -9.87 -19.52 -12.92
N LYS A 163 -8.72 -20.07 -12.52
CA LYS A 163 -8.49 -21.52 -12.50
C LYS A 163 -8.63 -22.12 -11.10
N ILE A 164 -8.31 -21.34 -10.08
CA ILE A 164 -8.18 -21.80 -8.68
C ILE A 164 -9.10 -20.96 -7.80
N SER A 165 -10.23 -21.53 -7.38
CA SER A 165 -11.29 -20.80 -6.67
C SER A 165 -10.89 -20.20 -5.31
N TRP A 166 -9.86 -20.73 -4.64
CA TRP A 166 -9.38 -20.24 -3.36
C TRP A 166 -8.20 -19.26 -3.48
N TRP A 167 -7.62 -19.07 -4.69
CA TRP A 167 -6.43 -18.26 -4.93
C TRP A 167 -6.56 -16.82 -4.44
N TRP A 168 -7.75 -16.24 -4.53
CA TRP A 168 -8.04 -14.89 -4.04
C TRP A 168 -7.60 -14.65 -2.58
N ARG A 169 -7.53 -15.70 -1.74
CA ARG A 169 -7.08 -15.58 -0.34
C ARG A 169 -5.63 -15.12 -0.24
N LEU A 170 -4.80 -15.46 -1.21
CA LEU A 170 -3.39 -15.08 -1.29
C LEU A 170 -3.16 -13.80 -2.10
N ALA A 171 -4.04 -13.55 -3.07
CA ALA A 171 -3.91 -12.46 -4.03
C ALA A 171 -4.65 -11.19 -3.62
N GLU A 172 -5.86 -11.34 -3.03
CA GLU A 172 -6.78 -10.23 -2.83
C GLU A 172 -7.00 -9.89 -1.35
N MET A 173 -7.21 -8.60 -1.09
CA MET A 173 -7.62 -8.12 0.24
C MET A 173 -9.12 -8.33 0.50
N ARG A 174 -9.92 -8.41 -0.57
CA ARG A 174 -11.37 -8.63 -0.51
C ARG A 174 -11.76 -9.87 -1.31
N ARG A 175 -12.84 -10.52 -0.88
CA ARG A 175 -13.43 -11.61 -1.66
C ARG A 175 -13.98 -11.06 -2.97
N PRO A 176 -13.64 -11.64 -4.13
CA PRO A 176 -14.25 -11.28 -5.40
C PRO A 176 -15.76 -11.47 -5.33
N VAL A 177 -16.52 -10.48 -5.80
CA VAL A 177 -17.98 -10.58 -5.87
C VAL A 177 -18.32 -11.32 -7.16
N PRO A 178 -19.04 -12.46 -7.10
CA PRO A 178 -19.43 -13.20 -8.30
C PRO A 178 -20.22 -12.31 -9.26
N GLY A 179 -19.83 -12.30 -10.53
CA GLY A 179 -20.56 -11.54 -11.57
C GLY A 179 -20.12 -10.10 -11.79
N LEU A 180 -19.29 -9.53 -10.90
CA LEU A 180 -18.63 -8.24 -11.16
C LEU A 180 -17.23 -8.49 -11.71
N PRO A 181 -16.83 -7.80 -12.80
CA PRO A 181 -15.44 -7.88 -13.25
C PRO A 181 -14.52 -7.42 -12.12
N ALA A 182 -13.36 -8.07 -11.97
CA ALA A 182 -12.39 -7.83 -10.88
C ALA A 182 -11.95 -6.36 -10.74
N THR A 183 -12.12 -5.57 -11.79
CA THR A 183 -11.90 -4.11 -11.83
C THR A 183 -13.05 -3.27 -11.25
N ALA A 184 -14.10 -3.89 -10.70
CA ALA A 184 -15.32 -3.22 -10.28
C ALA A 184 -15.49 -3.13 -8.75
N ALA A 185 -14.41 -2.95 -7.98
CA ALA A 185 -14.57 -2.58 -6.58
C ALA A 185 -15.26 -1.20 -6.50
N PRO A 186 -16.39 -1.05 -5.76
CA PRO A 186 -16.95 0.26 -5.55
C PRO A 186 -15.94 1.12 -4.78
N VAL A 187 -15.55 2.24 -5.35
CA VAL A 187 -14.97 3.31 -4.54
C VAL A 187 -16.04 3.66 -3.51
N PRO A 188 -15.78 3.68 -2.21
CA PRO A 188 -16.73 4.20 -1.24
C PRO A 188 -17.12 5.59 -1.72
N GLY A 189 -18.37 5.74 -2.15
CA GLY A 189 -18.90 7.06 -2.50
C GLY A 189 -18.67 7.99 -1.31
N PRO A 190 -18.46 9.29 -1.54
CA PRO A 190 -18.48 10.23 -0.43
C PRO A 190 -19.73 9.95 0.38
N THR A 191 -19.56 9.68 1.65
CA THR A 191 -20.59 9.41 2.66
C THR A 191 -21.79 10.29 2.34
N ALA A 192 -22.97 9.66 2.23
CA ALA A 192 -24.22 10.25 1.80
C ALA A 192 -24.24 11.76 2.06
N ALA A 193 -24.34 12.52 0.97
CA ALA A 193 -24.48 13.95 1.06
C ALA A 193 -25.44 14.27 2.19
N ILE A 194 -24.97 15.01 3.16
CA ILE A 194 -25.81 15.64 4.18
C ILE A 194 -27.00 16.20 3.41
N SER A 195 -28.17 15.63 3.59
CA SER A 195 -29.39 16.13 2.97
C SER A 195 -29.42 17.63 3.21
N PRO A 196 -29.58 18.47 2.18
CA PRO A 196 -29.61 19.89 2.41
C PRO A 196 -30.72 20.14 3.44
N VAL A 197 -30.33 20.70 4.57
CA VAL A 197 -31.28 21.20 5.57
C VAL A 197 -32.22 22.09 4.80
N SER A 198 -33.49 21.70 4.70
CA SER A 198 -34.56 22.51 4.11
C SER A 198 -34.67 23.77 4.96
N VAL A 199 -34.05 24.84 4.48
CA VAL A 199 -34.23 26.17 5.06
C VAL A 199 -35.72 26.50 4.87
N PRO A 200 -36.49 26.75 5.95
CA PRO A 200 -37.89 27.17 5.82
C PRO A 200 -37.93 28.44 4.97
N GLN A 201 -38.62 28.40 3.85
CA GLN A 201 -38.88 29.62 3.08
C GLN A 201 -39.65 30.60 3.95
N PRO A 202 -39.25 31.87 4.01
CA PRO A 202 -40.06 32.89 4.68
C PRO A 202 -41.42 32.96 4.00
N ARG A 203 -42.49 32.74 4.80
CA ARG A 203 -43.88 32.86 4.38
C ARG A 203 -44.05 34.31 3.92
N MET A 204 -44.22 34.53 2.60
CA MET A 204 -44.54 35.86 2.07
C MET A 204 -45.86 36.30 2.73
N ALA A 205 -45.80 37.44 3.39
CA ALA A 205 -46.98 38.06 3.99
C ALA A 205 -48.05 38.27 2.92
N GLU A 206 -49.22 37.67 3.18
CA GLU A 206 -50.43 37.82 2.40
C GLU A 206 -50.76 39.32 2.35
N THR A 207 -50.69 39.92 1.17
CA THR A 207 -51.02 41.31 0.92
C THR A 207 -52.49 41.53 1.29
N ALA A 208 -52.70 42.36 2.32
CA ALA A 208 -54.00 42.78 2.75
C ALA A 208 -54.79 43.44 1.59
N LYS A 209 -55.99 42.92 1.36
CA LYS A 209 -56.97 43.43 0.38
C LYS A 209 -57.36 44.86 0.76
N PRO A 210 -57.32 45.84 -0.19
CA PRO A 210 -57.77 47.20 0.08
C PRO A 210 -59.25 47.27 0.48
N ALA A 211 -59.56 48.00 1.52
CA ALA A 211 -60.92 48.25 1.96
C ALA A 211 -61.68 49.11 0.95
N GLU A 212 -62.88 48.70 0.61
CA GLU A 212 -63.84 49.36 -0.26
C GLU A 212 -64.40 50.64 0.41
N PRO A 213 -64.47 51.79 -0.24
CA PRO A 213 -64.99 53.01 0.37
C PRO A 213 -66.50 52.98 0.50
N ALA A 214 -66.99 53.24 1.71
CA ALA A 214 -68.39 53.34 2.04
C ALA A 214 -69.16 54.43 1.21
N GLY A 215 -70.22 54.03 0.60
CA GLY A 215 -71.07 54.89 -0.18
C GLY A 215 -71.74 56.01 0.68
N ARG A 216 -71.72 57.21 0.15
CA ARG A 216 -72.53 58.33 0.65
C ARG A 216 -73.97 58.15 0.27
N HIS A 217 -74.87 58.09 1.23
CA HIS A 217 -76.29 58.38 1.04
C HIS A 217 -76.48 59.86 1.23
N SER A 218 -77.02 60.53 0.17
CA SER A 218 -77.59 61.85 0.18
C SER A 218 -79.12 61.72 0.30
N ALA A 219 -79.69 62.47 1.16
CA ALA A 219 -81.07 62.90 1.11
C ALA A 219 -81.08 64.38 0.93
#